data_7bcfc1a57801940c2bfc1801a2525394
#
_entry.id   7bcfc1a57801940c2bfc1801a2525394
#
_cell.length_a   1.000
_cell.length_b   1.000
_cell.length_c   1.000
_cell.angle_alpha   90.00
_cell.angle_beta   90.00
_cell.angle_gamma   90.00
#
_symmetry.space_group_name_H-M   'P 1'
#
loop_
_entity.id
_entity.type
_entity.pdbx_description
1 polymer ?
#
loop_
_entity_poly.entity_id
_entity_poly.type
_entity_poly.pdbx_seq_one_letter_code
_entity_poly.pdbx_strand_id
1 'polypeptide(L)'
;TNHTVMKEALECWPEDLYKRLMPRLWQITKEIDNRFRSYVWNSTYNADTVERMAVISNGVVRMANLCVAGSHCVNGVSALHSDILKDTVFSDFYALTPDKFTNVTNGIAHRRWLCQANPKLTKFLTETIGDGFVKDADKLLDLRKFKDDKAVLDRIADLKHYNKETLAHYAYNKTGKRTDTNSIFDVHVKRLHEYKRQLLNILHVIYLYDQVKKNPDMDIVPHTFI
;
A
#
# COMPACT_ATOMS: atom_id res chain seq x y z
N THR A 1 14.39 2.08 0.56
CA THR A 1 13.38 1.49 -0.32
C THR A 1 12.10 2.28 -0.26
N ASN A 2 11.41 2.42 -1.38
CA ASN A 2 10.17 3.18 -1.49
C ASN A 2 9.14 2.38 -2.30
N HIS A 3 7.90 2.32 -1.84
CA HIS A 3 6.81 1.57 -2.48
C HIS A 3 5.77 2.55 -3.03
N THR A 4 6.20 3.49 -3.85
CA THR A 4 5.33 4.52 -4.41
C THR A 4 5.48 4.62 -5.91
N VAL A 5 4.46 5.17 -6.55
CA VAL A 5 4.46 5.60 -7.96
C VAL A 5 4.29 7.12 -8.08
N MET A 6 4.22 7.83 -6.96
CA MET A 6 4.07 9.29 -6.91
C MET A 6 5.42 9.95 -6.69
N LYS A 7 5.79 10.87 -7.58
CA LYS A 7 7.07 11.60 -7.49
C LYS A 7 7.22 12.37 -6.19
N GLU A 8 6.14 12.92 -5.66
CA GLU A 8 6.08 13.69 -4.41
C GLU A 8 6.44 12.84 -3.17
N ALA A 9 6.26 11.52 -3.26
CA ALA A 9 6.61 10.59 -2.19
C ALA A 9 8.04 10.05 -2.32
N LEU A 10 8.77 10.41 -3.37
CA LEU A 10 10.19 10.06 -3.52
C LEU A 10 11.03 11.01 -2.68
N GLU A 11 11.83 10.44 -1.79
CA GLU A 11 12.61 11.21 -0.82
C GLU A 11 13.69 12.03 -1.49
N CYS A 12 13.70 13.34 -1.20
CA CYS A 12 14.72 14.28 -1.63
C CYS A 12 15.27 15.03 -0.41
N TRP A 13 16.59 15.20 -0.36
CA TRP A 13 17.26 15.94 0.70
C TRP A 13 17.91 17.19 0.15
N PRO A 14 17.77 18.37 0.82
CA PRO A 14 18.58 19.53 0.46
C PRO A 14 20.07 19.18 0.51
N GLU A 15 20.80 19.49 -0.56
CA GLU A 15 22.22 19.13 -0.69
C GLU A 15 23.07 19.71 0.46
N ASP A 16 22.80 20.96 0.84
CA ASP A 16 23.52 21.63 1.94
C ASP A 16 23.31 20.92 3.28
N LEU A 17 22.07 20.48 3.55
CA LEU A 17 21.76 19.73 4.76
C LEU A 17 22.48 18.39 4.77
N TYR A 18 22.41 17.66 3.65
CA TYR A 18 23.05 16.37 3.48
C TYR A 18 24.57 16.47 3.65
N LYS A 19 25.18 17.47 3.02
CA LYS A 19 26.62 17.76 3.10
C LYS A 19 27.06 18.12 4.53
N ARG A 20 26.28 18.93 5.24
CA ARG A 20 26.57 19.37 6.61
C ARG A 20 26.47 18.23 7.63
N LEU A 21 25.41 17.40 7.52
CA LEU A 21 25.18 16.32 8.48
C LEU A 21 26.00 15.07 8.19
N MET A 22 26.28 14.79 6.90
CA MET A 22 26.92 13.57 6.46
C MET A 22 28.01 13.84 5.40
N PRO A 23 29.07 14.60 5.75
CA PRO A 23 30.04 15.09 4.75
C PRO A 23 30.74 13.97 3.99
N ARG A 24 31.05 12.86 4.64
CA ARG A 24 31.68 11.72 3.97
C ARG A 24 30.72 10.99 3.00
N LEU A 25 29.48 10.81 3.40
CA LEU A 25 28.47 10.20 2.53
C LEU A 25 28.16 11.12 1.34
N TRP A 26 28.14 12.44 1.54
CA TRP A 26 27.98 13.39 0.46
C TRP A 26 29.11 13.26 -0.59
N GLN A 27 30.37 13.15 -0.15
CA GLN A 27 31.51 12.95 -1.06
C GLN A 27 31.34 11.68 -1.90
N ILE A 28 30.94 10.58 -1.26
CA ILE A 28 30.68 9.29 -1.94
C ILE A 28 29.51 9.43 -2.92
N THR A 29 28.40 10.02 -2.49
CA THR A 29 27.20 10.24 -3.32
C THR A 29 27.52 11.11 -4.53
N LYS A 30 28.34 12.16 -4.35
CA LYS A 30 28.78 13.03 -5.44
C LYS A 30 29.65 12.28 -6.45
N GLU A 31 30.54 11.41 -6.00
CA GLU A 31 31.35 10.60 -6.89
C GLU A 31 30.50 9.57 -7.66
N ILE A 32 29.50 8.98 -7.00
CA ILE A 32 28.51 8.11 -7.67
C ILE A 32 27.77 8.90 -8.75
N ASP A 33 27.27 10.11 -8.42
CA ASP A 33 26.56 10.96 -9.38
C ASP A 33 27.43 11.32 -10.57
N ASN A 34 28.68 11.72 -10.36
CA ASN A 34 29.61 12.07 -11.43
C ASN A 34 29.83 10.90 -12.38
N ARG A 35 30.09 9.71 -11.87
CA ARG A 35 30.28 8.48 -12.69
C ARG A 35 29.01 8.11 -13.42
N PHE A 36 27.87 8.20 -12.73
CA PHE A 36 26.59 7.86 -13.30
C PHE A 36 26.18 8.85 -14.42
N ARG A 37 26.37 10.15 -14.22
CA ARG A 37 26.18 11.17 -15.27
C ARG A 37 27.03 10.88 -16.51
N SER A 38 28.30 10.54 -16.32
CA SER A 38 29.18 10.17 -17.42
C SER A 38 28.71 8.92 -18.16
N TYR A 39 28.22 7.91 -17.42
CA TYR A 39 27.67 6.70 -18.01
C TYR A 39 26.41 6.99 -18.84
N VAL A 40 25.46 7.78 -18.29
CA VAL A 40 24.23 8.18 -19.01
C VAL A 40 24.57 9.01 -20.25
N TRP A 41 25.49 9.97 -20.12
CA TRP A 41 25.94 10.79 -21.26
C TRP A 41 26.50 9.93 -22.40
N ASN A 42 27.44 9.03 -22.11
CA ASN A 42 28.05 8.16 -23.09
C ASN A 42 27.07 7.19 -23.78
N SER A 43 25.93 6.90 -23.09
CA SER A 43 24.92 6.00 -23.63
C SER A 43 23.84 6.72 -24.42
N THR A 44 23.56 8.00 -24.12
CA THR A 44 22.39 8.72 -24.70
C THR A 44 22.75 9.96 -25.48
N TYR A 45 23.92 10.57 -25.24
CA TYR A 45 24.33 11.86 -25.75
C TYR A 45 23.27 12.97 -25.55
N ASN A 46 22.48 12.88 -24.47
CA ASN A 46 21.37 13.77 -24.19
C ASN A 46 21.48 14.37 -22.78
N ALA A 47 21.71 15.70 -22.73
CA ALA A 47 21.89 16.44 -21.48
C ALA A 47 20.63 16.42 -20.60
N ASP A 48 19.43 16.50 -21.18
CA ASP A 48 18.17 16.49 -20.43
C ASP A 48 17.94 15.13 -19.76
N THR A 49 18.30 14.04 -20.43
CA THR A 49 18.23 12.69 -19.85
C THR A 49 19.22 12.55 -18.70
N VAL A 50 20.46 13.04 -18.85
CA VAL A 50 21.44 13.07 -17.76
C VAL A 50 20.89 13.80 -16.55
N GLU A 51 20.27 14.97 -16.75
CA GLU A 51 19.74 15.77 -15.65
C GLU A 51 18.52 15.14 -14.99
N ARG A 52 17.61 14.50 -15.75
CA ARG A 52 16.48 13.77 -15.19
C ARG A 52 16.91 12.58 -14.34
N MET A 53 17.94 11.86 -14.77
CA MET A 53 18.47 10.67 -14.10
C MET A 53 19.47 10.97 -12.98
N ALA A 54 20.03 12.16 -12.93
CA ALA A 54 21.03 12.56 -11.95
C ALA A 54 20.61 12.31 -10.50
N VAL A 55 21.57 11.91 -9.67
CA VAL A 55 21.38 11.72 -8.22
C VAL A 55 21.35 13.06 -7.51
N ILE A 56 22.26 13.97 -7.87
CA ILE A 56 22.31 15.33 -7.33
C ILE A 56 21.91 16.31 -8.43
N SER A 57 20.84 17.07 -8.21
CA SER A 57 20.33 18.01 -9.19
C SER A 57 19.52 19.10 -8.51
N ASN A 58 19.63 20.34 -9.01
CA ASN A 58 18.89 21.51 -8.49
C ASN A 58 18.99 21.70 -6.96
N GLY A 59 20.17 21.45 -6.38
CA GLY A 59 20.44 21.63 -4.96
C GLY A 59 19.80 20.55 -4.05
N VAL A 60 19.36 19.42 -4.61
CA VAL A 60 18.81 18.29 -3.84
C VAL A 60 19.48 16.97 -4.20
N VAL A 61 19.59 16.08 -3.22
CA VAL A 61 19.96 14.67 -3.39
C VAL A 61 18.69 13.85 -3.54
N ARG A 62 18.52 13.22 -4.69
CA ARG A 62 17.37 12.36 -5.02
C ARG A 62 17.66 10.93 -4.59
N MET A 63 17.12 10.51 -3.45
CA MET A 63 17.43 9.20 -2.87
C MET A 63 16.99 8.03 -3.73
N ALA A 64 15.86 8.15 -4.42
CA ALA A 64 15.39 7.12 -5.35
C ALA A 64 16.35 6.93 -6.54
N ASN A 65 16.83 8.02 -7.14
CA ASN A 65 17.80 7.96 -8.22
C ASN A 65 19.13 7.34 -7.75
N LEU A 66 19.59 7.70 -6.54
CA LEU A 66 20.77 7.07 -5.92
C LEU A 66 20.58 5.56 -5.75
N CYS A 67 19.41 5.14 -5.26
CA CYS A 67 19.10 3.72 -5.09
C CYS A 67 19.09 2.98 -6.43
N VAL A 68 18.47 3.54 -7.46
CA VAL A 68 18.43 2.91 -8.79
C VAL A 68 19.82 2.89 -9.43
N ALA A 69 20.60 3.96 -9.34
CA ALA A 69 21.97 4.02 -9.87
C ALA A 69 22.88 2.99 -9.17
N GLY A 70 22.82 2.92 -7.84
CA GLY A 70 23.73 2.11 -7.02
C GLY A 70 23.36 0.64 -6.84
N SER A 71 22.13 0.22 -7.14
CA SER A 71 21.71 -1.18 -6.96
C SER A 71 21.85 -1.98 -8.26
N HIS A 72 22.04 -3.28 -8.15
CA HIS A 72 22.11 -4.20 -9.29
C HIS A 72 20.73 -4.70 -9.74
N CYS A 73 19.70 -4.55 -8.91
CA CYS A 73 18.33 -4.95 -9.21
C CYS A 73 17.34 -3.95 -8.62
N VAL A 74 16.30 -3.63 -9.36
CA VAL A 74 15.17 -2.78 -8.95
C VAL A 74 13.90 -3.57 -9.15
N ASN A 75 13.11 -3.74 -8.08
CA ASN A 75 11.85 -4.47 -8.21
C ASN A 75 10.64 -3.64 -7.85
N GLY A 76 9.57 -3.82 -8.60
CA GLY A 76 8.23 -3.47 -8.15
C GLY A 76 7.68 -4.50 -7.17
N VAL A 77 6.64 -4.13 -6.41
CA VAL A 77 6.04 -4.99 -5.37
C VAL A 77 4.72 -5.66 -5.81
N SER A 78 4.35 -5.48 -7.06
CA SER A 78 3.29 -6.18 -7.80
C SER A 78 3.55 -6.02 -9.30
N ALA A 79 2.92 -6.83 -10.14
CA ALA A 79 3.04 -6.69 -11.60
C ALA A 79 2.68 -5.26 -12.04
N LEU A 80 1.50 -4.76 -11.67
CA LEU A 80 1.07 -3.40 -11.99
C LEU A 80 2.05 -2.32 -11.49
N HIS A 81 2.57 -2.45 -10.27
CA HIS A 81 3.56 -1.50 -9.74
C HIS A 81 4.84 -1.53 -10.58
N SER A 82 5.31 -2.71 -10.95
CA SER A 82 6.51 -2.87 -11.78
C SER A 82 6.35 -2.22 -13.14
N ASP A 83 5.19 -2.38 -13.78
CA ASP A 83 4.88 -1.77 -15.07
C ASP A 83 4.82 -0.24 -14.97
N ILE A 84 4.15 0.31 -13.96
CA ILE A 84 4.12 1.75 -13.71
C ILE A 84 5.52 2.32 -13.47
N LEU A 85 6.39 1.61 -12.73
CA LEU A 85 7.78 2.05 -12.54
C LEU A 85 8.55 2.13 -13.86
N LYS A 86 8.38 1.15 -14.74
CA LYS A 86 9.03 1.10 -16.06
C LYS A 86 8.51 2.17 -17.01
N ASP A 87 7.18 2.36 -17.01
CA ASP A 87 6.51 3.23 -18.00
C ASP A 87 6.58 4.72 -17.62
N THR A 88 6.65 5.04 -16.31
CA THR A 88 6.53 6.43 -15.84
C THR A 88 7.64 6.88 -14.92
N VAL A 89 7.75 6.27 -13.71
CA VAL A 89 8.61 6.81 -12.62
C VAL A 89 10.07 6.73 -12.95
N PHE A 90 10.51 5.58 -13.50
CA PHE A 90 11.90 5.27 -13.85
C PHE A 90 12.04 4.89 -15.32
N SER A 91 11.23 5.44 -16.21
CA SER A 91 11.23 5.13 -17.64
C SER A 91 12.60 5.35 -18.29
N ASP A 92 13.29 6.46 -17.99
CA ASP A 92 14.65 6.72 -18.48
C ASP A 92 15.64 5.66 -17.98
N PHE A 93 15.54 5.23 -16.72
CA PHE A 93 16.40 4.17 -16.16
C PHE A 93 16.09 2.81 -16.80
N TYR A 94 14.80 2.53 -17.03
CA TYR A 94 14.38 1.30 -17.68
C TYR A 94 14.87 1.24 -19.14
N ALA A 95 14.77 2.34 -19.87
CA ALA A 95 15.30 2.42 -21.25
C ALA A 95 16.80 2.18 -21.31
N LEU A 96 17.56 2.62 -20.28
CA LEU A 96 19.02 2.47 -20.24
C LEU A 96 19.46 1.08 -19.76
N THR A 97 18.75 0.50 -18.77
CA THR A 97 19.12 -0.77 -18.13
C THR A 97 17.88 -1.63 -17.86
N PRO A 98 17.21 -2.16 -18.91
CA PRO A 98 15.95 -2.91 -18.77
C PRO A 98 16.09 -4.17 -17.90
N ASP A 99 17.21 -4.88 -18.02
CA ASP A 99 17.47 -6.12 -17.29
C ASP A 99 17.57 -5.93 -15.76
N LYS A 100 17.75 -4.70 -15.31
CA LYS A 100 17.79 -4.34 -13.90
C LYS A 100 16.41 -4.40 -13.21
N PHE A 101 15.33 -4.28 -14.01
CA PHE A 101 13.96 -4.15 -13.50
C PHE A 101 13.25 -5.49 -13.45
N THR A 102 12.83 -5.88 -12.26
CA THR A 102 12.14 -7.14 -11.98
C THR A 102 10.84 -6.90 -11.22
N ASN A 103 10.09 -7.97 -10.98
CA ASN A 103 8.92 -7.95 -10.13
C ASN A 103 9.09 -8.98 -9.00
N VAL A 104 8.85 -8.52 -7.76
CA VAL A 104 8.71 -9.41 -6.60
C VAL A 104 7.43 -9.01 -5.88
N THR A 105 6.36 -9.75 -6.12
CA THR A 105 5.05 -9.48 -5.52
C THR A 105 5.10 -9.65 -4.01
N ASN A 106 4.53 -8.69 -3.28
CA ASN A 106 4.39 -8.80 -1.84
C ASN A 106 3.58 -10.04 -1.46
N GLY A 107 4.02 -10.72 -0.44
CA GLY A 107 3.27 -11.80 0.18
C GLY A 107 2.43 -11.33 1.36
N ILE A 108 1.58 -12.22 1.87
CA ILE A 108 0.83 -12.03 3.10
C ILE A 108 1.16 -13.12 4.12
N ALA A 109 1.40 -12.74 5.35
CA ALA A 109 1.56 -13.68 6.46
C ALA A 109 0.18 -14.10 6.99
N HIS A 110 -0.51 -15.00 6.29
CA HIS A 110 -1.87 -15.41 6.64
C HIS A 110 -1.98 -16.06 8.03
N ARG A 111 -0.94 -16.71 8.52
CA ARG A 111 -0.90 -17.22 9.90
C ARG A 111 -1.05 -16.09 10.93
N ARG A 112 -0.41 -14.94 10.70
CA ARG A 112 -0.57 -13.77 11.58
C ARG A 112 -1.89 -13.04 11.32
N TRP A 113 -2.16 -12.70 10.06
CA TRP A 113 -3.23 -11.76 9.71
C TRP A 113 -4.60 -12.41 9.54
N LEU A 114 -4.68 -13.74 9.48
CA LEU A 114 -5.91 -14.51 9.55
C LEU A 114 -5.94 -15.33 10.85
N CYS A 115 -5.03 -16.31 11.02
CA CYS A 115 -5.15 -17.27 12.10
C CYS A 115 -4.99 -16.65 13.49
N GLN A 116 -3.98 -15.82 13.69
CA GLN A 116 -3.75 -15.16 14.97
C GLN A 116 -4.71 -14.00 15.22
N ALA A 117 -5.00 -13.20 14.17
CA ALA A 117 -5.83 -12.01 14.30
C ALA A 117 -7.32 -12.33 14.46
N ASN A 118 -7.78 -13.48 13.98
CA ASN A 118 -9.19 -13.89 14.07
C ASN A 118 -9.33 -15.38 14.46
N PRO A 119 -9.12 -15.71 15.74
CA PRO A 119 -9.15 -17.10 16.20
C PRO A 119 -10.50 -17.80 15.98
N LYS A 120 -11.62 -17.07 16.08
CA LYS A 120 -12.95 -17.65 15.85
C LYS A 120 -13.15 -18.04 14.39
N LEU A 121 -12.71 -17.19 13.45
CA LEU A 121 -12.73 -17.53 12.03
C LEU A 121 -11.80 -18.70 11.74
N THR A 122 -10.61 -18.73 12.34
CA THR A 122 -9.67 -19.84 12.20
C THR A 122 -10.28 -21.17 12.66
N LYS A 123 -10.94 -21.18 13.80
CA LYS A 123 -11.64 -22.36 14.32
C LYS A 123 -12.71 -22.83 13.33
N PHE A 124 -13.55 -21.91 12.86
CA PHE A 124 -14.58 -22.20 11.87
C PHE A 124 -13.99 -22.80 10.56
N LEU A 125 -12.90 -22.21 10.04
CA LEU A 125 -12.22 -22.73 8.86
C LEU A 125 -11.68 -24.13 9.09
N THR A 126 -11.03 -24.36 10.24
CA THR A 126 -10.51 -25.69 10.60
C THR A 126 -11.61 -26.75 10.69
N GLU A 127 -12.76 -26.41 11.25
CA GLU A 127 -13.92 -27.31 11.31
C GLU A 127 -14.56 -27.59 9.95
N THR A 128 -14.48 -26.62 9.01
CA THR A 128 -15.16 -26.70 7.70
C THR A 128 -14.28 -27.32 6.61
N ILE A 129 -12.99 -26.95 6.55
CA ILE A 129 -12.07 -27.36 5.48
C ILE A 129 -10.77 -28.03 5.98
N GLY A 130 -10.66 -28.27 7.28
CA GLY A 130 -9.44 -28.81 7.91
C GLY A 130 -8.38 -27.74 8.16
N ASP A 131 -7.28 -28.11 8.80
CA ASP A 131 -6.20 -27.20 9.22
C ASP A 131 -5.10 -27.00 8.17
N GLY A 132 -5.20 -27.69 7.03
CA GLY A 132 -4.18 -27.68 5.97
C GLY A 132 -3.83 -26.27 5.45
N PHE A 133 -4.77 -25.32 5.52
CA PHE A 133 -4.54 -23.94 5.10
C PHE A 133 -3.51 -23.19 5.96
N VAL A 134 -3.23 -23.67 7.17
CA VAL A 134 -2.21 -23.05 8.05
C VAL A 134 -0.81 -23.17 7.44
N LYS A 135 -0.54 -24.28 6.75
CA LYS A 135 0.73 -24.51 6.04
C LYS A 135 0.68 -24.06 4.59
N ASP A 136 -0.45 -24.23 3.94
CA ASP A 136 -0.67 -23.98 2.54
C ASP A 136 -1.94 -23.13 2.36
N ALA A 137 -1.77 -21.83 2.11
CA ALA A 137 -2.87 -20.86 2.01
C ALA A 137 -3.84 -21.16 0.87
N ASP A 138 -3.39 -21.86 -0.19
CA ASP A 138 -4.25 -22.21 -1.35
C ASP A 138 -5.39 -23.14 -0.96
N LYS A 139 -5.25 -23.90 0.12
CA LYS A 139 -6.32 -24.73 0.68
C LYS A 139 -7.53 -23.93 1.18
N LEU A 140 -7.41 -22.62 1.38
CA LEU A 140 -8.56 -21.73 1.65
C LEU A 140 -9.56 -21.76 0.47
N LEU A 141 -9.12 -22.08 -0.75
CA LEU A 141 -10.01 -22.24 -1.91
C LEU A 141 -11.04 -23.36 -1.74
N ASP A 142 -10.78 -24.32 -0.86
CA ASP A 142 -11.75 -25.39 -0.54
C ASP A 142 -13.05 -24.83 0.07
N LEU A 143 -13.03 -23.65 0.67
CA LEU A 143 -14.23 -22.99 1.16
C LEU A 143 -15.25 -22.67 0.06
N ARG A 144 -14.81 -22.56 -1.20
CA ARG A 144 -15.71 -22.35 -2.36
C ARG A 144 -16.72 -23.49 -2.55
N LYS A 145 -16.44 -24.68 -2.06
CA LYS A 145 -17.37 -25.83 -2.10
C LYS A 145 -18.65 -25.55 -1.31
N PHE A 146 -18.61 -24.63 -0.36
CA PHE A 146 -19.70 -24.26 0.54
C PHE A 146 -20.36 -22.92 0.19
N LYS A 147 -20.11 -22.37 -1.00
CA LYS A 147 -20.62 -21.06 -1.42
C LYS A 147 -22.15 -20.92 -1.38
N ASP A 148 -22.87 -22.03 -1.53
CA ASP A 148 -24.34 -22.09 -1.54
C ASP A 148 -24.90 -22.82 -0.29
N ASP A 149 -24.03 -23.21 0.65
CA ASP A 149 -24.43 -23.86 1.91
C ASP A 149 -24.89 -22.82 2.91
N LYS A 150 -26.22 -22.77 3.13
CA LYS A 150 -26.85 -21.79 4.00
C LYS A 150 -26.31 -21.85 5.43
N ALA A 151 -26.06 -23.05 5.99
CA ALA A 151 -25.58 -23.19 7.36
C ALA A 151 -24.16 -22.61 7.51
N VAL A 152 -23.31 -22.83 6.52
CA VAL A 152 -21.95 -22.24 6.48
C VAL A 152 -22.00 -20.73 6.32
N LEU A 153 -22.88 -20.20 5.46
CA LEU A 153 -23.06 -18.77 5.26
C LEU A 153 -23.60 -18.08 6.50
N ASP A 154 -24.58 -18.66 7.19
CA ASP A 154 -25.13 -18.13 8.44
C ASP A 154 -24.03 -18.07 9.52
N ARG A 155 -23.23 -19.12 9.68
CA ARG A 155 -22.08 -19.12 10.62
C ARG A 155 -21.05 -18.02 10.29
N ILE A 156 -20.78 -17.76 9.02
CA ILE A 156 -19.88 -16.65 8.61
C ILE A 156 -20.50 -15.31 8.99
N ALA A 157 -21.81 -15.14 8.78
CA ALA A 157 -22.53 -13.92 9.16
C ALA A 157 -22.44 -13.67 10.68
N ASP A 158 -22.68 -14.70 11.49
CA ASP A 158 -22.55 -14.63 12.95
C ASP A 158 -21.13 -14.26 13.40
N LEU A 159 -20.11 -14.84 12.78
CA LEU A 159 -18.72 -14.49 13.09
C LEU A 159 -18.38 -13.04 12.75
N LYS A 160 -18.87 -12.54 11.63
CA LYS A 160 -18.69 -11.14 11.23
C LYS A 160 -19.43 -10.21 12.19
N HIS A 161 -20.64 -10.54 12.58
CA HIS A 161 -21.44 -9.77 13.55
C HIS A 161 -20.73 -9.72 14.91
N TYR A 162 -20.26 -10.85 15.41
CA TYR A 162 -19.49 -10.91 16.65
C TYR A 162 -18.24 -10.00 16.61
N ASN A 163 -17.51 -9.98 15.50
CA ASN A 163 -16.36 -9.10 15.37
C ASN A 163 -16.75 -7.62 15.37
N LYS A 164 -17.89 -7.26 14.77
CA LYS A 164 -18.44 -5.90 14.82
C LYS A 164 -18.83 -5.49 16.25
N GLU A 165 -19.48 -6.38 17.00
CA GLU A 165 -19.81 -6.15 18.40
C GLU A 165 -18.56 -5.93 19.26
N THR A 166 -17.52 -6.75 19.03
CA THR A 166 -16.24 -6.62 19.74
C THR A 166 -15.60 -5.25 19.46
N LEU A 167 -15.58 -4.82 18.19
CA LEU A 167 -15.06 -3.52 17.81
C LEU A 167 -15.91 -2.37 18.34
N ALA A 168 -17.24 -2.49 18.28
CA ALA A 168 -18.17 -1.49 18.81
C ALA A 168 -18.01 -1.30 20.33
N HIS A 169 -17.84 -2.40 21.07
CA HIS A 169 -17.56 -2.36 22.51
C HIS A 169 -16.21 -1.68 22.80
N TYR A 170 -15.16 -2.02 22.05
CA TYR A 170 -13.85 -1.36 22.20
C TYR A 170 -13.94 0.14 21.90
N ALA A 171 -14.62 0.53 20.81
CA ALA A 171 -14.82 1.92 20.44
C ALA A 171 -15.60 2.69 21.50
N TYR A 172 -16.67 2.10 22.04
CA TYR A 172 -17.45 2.68 23.11
C TYR A 172 -16.61 2.94 24.38
N ASN A 173 -15.80 1.98 24.79
CA ASN A 173 -14.91 2.14 25.96
C ASN A 173 -13.86 3.23 25.77
N LYS A 174 -13.48 3.54 24.54
CA LYS A 174 -12.49 4.58 24.23
C LYS A 174 -13.10 5.97 24.01
N THR A 175 -14.31 6.03 23.46
CA THR A 175 -14.90 7.29 22.97
C THR A 175 -16.22 7.66 23.63
N GLY A 176 -16.87 6.73 24.34
CA GLY A 176 -18.25 6.87 24.88
C GLY A 176 -19.32 6.84 23.78
N LYS A 177 -18.98 6.65 22.52
CA LYS A 177 -19.95 6.66 21.41
C LYS A 177 -20.40 5.25 21.05
N ARG A 178 -21.72 5.10 20.91
CA ARG A 178 -22.33 3.84 20.46
C ARG A 178 -22.26 3.71 18.96
N THR A 179 -22.12 2.49 18.48
CA THR A 179 -22.06 2.12 17.06
C THR A 179 -23.14 1.08 16.79
N ASP A 180 -23.89 1.24 15.70
CA ASP A 180 -24.85 0.24 15.26
C ASP A 180 -24.12 -0.91 14.54
N THR A 181 -24.10 -2.08 15.15
CA THR A 181 -23.44 -3.27 14.62
C THR A 181 -24.16 -3.89 13.41
N ASN A 182 -25.40 -3.49 13.13
CA ASN A 182 -26.13 -3.90 11.93
C ASN A 182 -25.80 -3.02 10.70
N SER A 183 -25.17 -1.87 10.92
CA SER A 183 -24.74 -1.00 9.82
C SER A 183 -23.58 -1.59 9.03
N ILE A 184 -23.35 -1.10 7.81
CA ILE A 184 -22.11 -1.37 7.06
C ILE A 184 -20.97 -0.61 7.75
N PHE A 185 -19.92 -1.31 8.14
CA PHE A 185 -18.69 -0.68 8.64
C PHE A 185 -17.80 -0.34 7.47
N ASP A 186 -17.75 0.96 7.12
CA ASP A 186 -16.82 1.51 6.13
C ASP A 186 -15.54 1.95 6.86
N VAL A 187 -14.49 1.14 6.71
CA VAL A 187 -13.25 1.29 7.49
C VAL A 187 -12.13 1.82 6.63
N HIS A 188 -11.64 3.03 6.94
CA HIS A 188 -10.54 3.68 6.25
C HIS A 188 -9.37 3.99 7.20
N VAL A 189 -8.99 3.02 8.02
CA VAL A 189 -7.92 3.13 9.02
C VAL A 189 -6.55 3.01 8.34
N LYS A 190 -5.94 4.16 8.01
CA LYS A 190 -4.66 4.26 7.29
C LYS A 190 -3.91 5.51 7.76
N ARG A 191 -2.57 5.52 7.61
CA ARG A 191 -1.79 6.76 7.76
C ARG A 191 -2.25 7.80 6.73
N LEU A 192 -2.29 9.07 7.12
CA LEU A 192 -2.65 10.16 6.21
C LEU A 192 -1.64 10.24 5.05
N HIS A 193 -2.16 10.21 3.84
CA HIS A 193 -1.39 10.39 2.62
C HIS A 193 -2.31 10.62 1.42
N GLU A 194 -1.95 11.49 0.51
CA GLU A 194 -2.79 11.88 -0.64
C GLU A 194 -3.21 10.69 -1.50
N TYR A 195 -2.29 9.77 -1.81
CA TYR A 195 -2.60 8.59 -2.65
C TYR A 195 -3.62 7.63 -2.01
N LYS A 196 -3.88 7.76 -0.70
CA LYS A 196 -4.89 6.94 -0.01
C LYS A 196 -6.31 7.49 -0.14
N ARG A 197 -6.44 8.66 -0.75
CA ARG A 197 -7.74 9.27 -1.07
C ARG A 197 -8.68 9.48 0.12
N GLN A 198 -8.13 9.77 1.31
CA GLN A 198 -8.95 10.04 2.50
C GLN A 198 -9.85 11.26 2.30
N LEU A 199 -9.37 12.29 1.60
CA LEU A 199 -10.21 13.45 1.25
C LEU A 199 -11.41 13.04 0.39
N LEU A 200 -11.21 12.16 -0.61
CA LEU A 200 -12.31 11.64 -1.43
C LEU A 200 -13.33 10.86 -0.59
N ASN A 201 -12.87 10.07 0.39
CA ASN A 201 -13.75 9.36 1.32
C ASN A 201 -14.56 10.34 2.19
N ILE A 202 -13.95 11.38 2.72
CA ILE A 202 -14.66 12.41 3.50
C ILE A 202 -15.70 13.15 2.64
N LEU A 203 -15.37 13.48 1.40
CA LEU A 203 -16.34 14.09 0.49
C LEU A 203 -17.53 13.15 0.21
N HIS A 204 -17.30 11.85 0.10
CA HIS A 204 -18.36 10.85 -0.02
C HIS A 204 -19.25 10.80 1.23
N VAL A 205 -18.65 10.82 2.43
CA VAL A 205 -19.41 10.87 3.70
C VAL A 205 -20.28 12.12 3.77
N ILE A 206 -19.75 13.29 3.41
CA ILE A 206 -20.48 14.56 3.37
C ILE A 206 -21.63 14.48 2.35
N TYR A 207 -21.39 13.92 1.18
CA TYR A 207 -22.42 13.71 0.17
C TYR A 207 -23.57 12.85 0.69
N LEU A 208 -23.26 11.69 1.28
CA LEU A 208 -24.30 10.81 1.86
C LEU A 208 -25.08 11.51 2.98
N TYR A 209 -24.38 12.23 3.85
CA TYR A 209 -25.02 13.01 4.92
C TYR A 209 -26.01 14.05 4.35
N ASP A 210 -25.60 14.78 3.31
CA ASP A 210 -26.45 15.77 2.65
C ASP A 210 -27.67 15.12 1.97
N GLN A 211 -27.49 13.94 1.33
CA GLN A 211 -28.62 13.20 0.74
C GLN A 211 -29.64 12.77 1.81
N VAL A 212 -29.19 12.20 2.91
CA VAL A 212 -30.07 11.79 4.03
C VAL A 212 -30.79 13.00 4.65
N LYS A 213 -30.10 14.15 4.78
CA LYS A 213 -30.74 15.38 5.28
C LYS A 213 -31.82 15.92 4.34
N LYS A 214 -31.62 15.83 3.04
CA LYS A 214 -32.61 16.29 2.02
C LYS A 214 -33.77 15.34 1.87
N ASN A 215 -33.56 14.04 2.09
CA ASN A 215 -34.56 13.00 2.00
C ASN A 215 -34.41 12.03 3.18
N PRO A 216 -34.98 12.38 4.37
CA PRO A 216 -34.87 11.55 5.58
C PRO A 216 -35.46 10.15 5.43
N ASP A 217 -36.43 9.97 4.54
CA ASP A 217 -37.12 8.70 4.28
C ASP A 217 -36.42 7.87 3.17
N MET A 218 -35.21 8.24 2.79
CA MET A 218 -34.45 7.52 1.76
C MET A 218 -34.13 6.11 2.24
N ASP A 219 -34.44 5.12 1.41
CA ASP A 219 -34.06 3.72 1.66
C ASP A 219 -32.55 3.53 1.45
N ILE A 220 -31.81 3.64 2.53
CA ILE A 220 -30.36 3.45 2.58
C ILE A 220 -29.96 2.51 3.71
N VAL A 221 -29.10 1.55 3.42
CA VAL A 221 -28.50 0.73 4.48
C VAL A 221 -27.66 1.63 5.39
N PRO A 222 -27.87 1.58 6.72
CA PRO A 222 -27.06 2.38 7.64
C PRO A 222 -25.56 2.11 7.50
N HIS A 223 -24.75 3.16 7.58
CA HIS A 223 -23.30 3.09 7.51
C HIS A 223 -22.65 3.63 8.78
N THR A 224 -21.58 2.98 9.21
CA THR A 224 -20.67 3.47 10.25
C THR A 224 -19.29 3.69 9.63
N PHE A 225 -18.85 4.94 9.57
CA PHE A 225 -17.54 5.32 9.04
C PHE A 225 -16.48 5.33 10.16
N ILE A 226 -15.33 4.68 9.94
CA ILE A 226 -14.23 4.50 10.91
C ILE A 226 -12.89 4.90 10.28
#